data_1f7be73fd0a5ff661f323b7d42ea64c8
#
_entry.id   1f7be73fd0a5ff661f323b7d42ea64c8
#
_cell.length_a   1.000
_cell.length_b   1.000
_cell.length_c   1.000
_cell.angle_alpha   90.00
_cell.angle_beta   90.00
_cell.angle_gamma   90.00
#
_symmetry.space_group_name_H-M   'P 1'
#
loop_
_entity.id
_entity.type
_entity.pdbx_description
1 polymer ?
#
loop_
_entity_poly.entity_id
_entity_poly.type
_entity_poly.pdbx_seq_one_letter_code
_entity_poly.pdbx_strand_id
1 'polypeptide(L)'
;MRHSRLIFYEKVFRGPFLLGLLCVFILTAIVSARAQTFTVIHNFTGLDDGEQPAAGVTIDAAGNLYGTAWDGGHGYLQCQSGCGTVYTVRHTSGGWKFETIHLFLGGNDGAYPATTVVLGPDHELYGTTYAGGGQQCVNQACGTVFKLRPPPTACTTALCPWLETVLYRFQGGSDGSGPGYGSLRFDAAGSLYGTTIWGGGGTGFGTVYELTPSDGGWTENVIHRFTGSDGSGPESGVIFDQAGTLFGTTVDSGSQGGGTVFELSPTSAGWVENTLYSFDPFDPNGYFPIGGLLFDDAGNLYGTTSTEDEGRGGEGVHFSS
;
A
#
# COMPACT_ATOMS: atom_id res chain seq x y z
N MET A 1 9.28 -69.80 -35.32
CA MET A 1 10.52 -69.21 -35.83
C MET A 1 10.23 -68.43 -37.10
N ARG A 2 10.11 -67.13 -37.02
CA ARG A 2 10.19 -66.22 -38.17
C ARG A 2 10.80 -64.91 -37.67
N HIS A 3 12.01 -64.64 -38.10
CA HIS A 3 12.73 -63.40 -37.86
C HIS A 3 12.18 -62.35 -38.82
N SER A 4 11.67 -61.26 -38.32
CA SER A 4 11.39 -60.05 -39.09
C SER A 4 12.53 -59.03 -38.85
N ARG A 5 13.30 -58.78 -39.91
CA ARG A 5 14.33 -57.72 -39.92
C ARG A 5 13.66 -56.38 -40.16
N LEU A 6 13.85 -55.43 -39.28
CA LEU A 6 13.54 -54.04 -39.50
C LEU A 6 14.68 -53.41 -40.29
N ILE A 7 14.34 -52.89 -41.47
CA ILE A 7 15.27 -52.14 -42.35
C ILE A 7 15.10 -50.65 -42.00
N PHE A 8 16.11 -50.07 -41.41
CA PHE A 8 16.20 -48.61 -41.25
C PHE A 8 16.60 -47.96 -42.57
N TYR A 9 15.75 -47.12 -43.14
CA TYR A 9 16.10 -46.22 -44.23
C TYR A 9 16.67 -44.92 -43.65
N GLU A 10 18.00 -44.75 -43.69
CA GLU A 10 18.66 -43.47 -43.51
C GLU A 10 18.44 -42.59 -44.74
N LYS A 11 17.57 -41.60 -44.64
CA LYS A 11 17.55 -40.49 -45.58
C LYS A 11 18.51 -39.41 -45.10
N VAL A 12 19.71 -39.45 -45.63
CA VAL A 12 20.68 -38.36 -45.53
C VAL A 12 20.14 -37.16 -46.33
N PHE A 13 19.54 -36.18 -45.62
CA PHE A 13 19.29 -34.87 -46.23
C PHE A 13 20.56 -34.02 -46.06
N ARG A 14 21.43 -34.04 -47.11
CA ARG A 14 22.48 -33.06 -47.28
C ARG A 14 21.87 -31.85 -47.97
N GLY A 15 21.73 -30.74 -47.24
CA GLY A 15 21.45 -29.46 -47.87
C GLY A 15 21.89 -28.30 -46.95
N PRO A 16 22.65 -27.34 -47.49
CA PRO A 16 23.13 -26.18 -46.75
C PRO A 16 22.02 -25.24 -46.26
N PHE A 17 20.76 -25.54 -46.65
CA PHE A 17 19.57 -24.77 -46.26
C PHE A 17 19.20 -24.91 -44.78
N LEU A 18 19.46 -26.05 -44.12
CA LEU A 18 19.12 -26.22 -42.70
C LEU A 18 20.05 -25.43 -41.77
N LEU A 19 21.33 -25.30 -42.15
CA LEU A 19 22.30 -24.52 -41.37
C LEU A 19 21.99 -23.02 -41.43
N GLY A 20 21.55 -22.54 -42.60
CA GLY A 20 21.12 -21.15 -42.79
C GLY A 20 19.87 -20.78 -41.99
N LEU A 21 18.86 -21.67 -41.92
CA LEU A 21 17.66 -21.43 -41.12
C LEU A 21 17.94 -21.44 -39.61
N LEU A 22 18.84 -22.33 -39.17
CA LEU A 22 19.23 -22.38 -37.74
C LEU A 22 20.01 -21.13 -37.33
N CYS A 23 20.91 -20.61 -38.20
CA CYS A 23 21.61 -19.36 -37.94
C CYS A 23 20.69 -18.12 -37.96
N VAL A 24 19.64 -18.09 -38.80
CA VAL A 24 18.67 -17.01 -38.83
C VAL A 24 17.80 -17.06 -37.58
N PHE A 25 17.39 -18.23 -37.10
CA PHE A 25 16.66 -18.37 -35.83
C PHE A 25 17.49 -17.98 -34.60
N ILE A 26 18.80 -18.28 -34.60
CA ILE A 26 19.71 -17.88 -33.54
C ILE A 26 19.97 -16.35 -33.58
N LEU A 27 20.04 -15.74 -34.76
CA LEU A 27 20.23 -14.30 -34.91
C LEU A 27 18.95 -13.48 -34.56
N THR A 28 17.75 -14.03 -34.77
CA THR A 28 16.50 -13.37 -34.34
C THR A 28 16.20 -13.58 -32.86
N ALA A 29 16.77 -14.58 -32.20
CA ALA A 29 16.67 -14.78 -30.74
C ALA A 29 17.64 -13.88 -29.95
N ILE A 30 18.54 -13.14 -30.61
CA ILE A 30 19.24 -12.02 -29.97
C ILE A 30 18.39 -10.74 -30.08
N VAL A 31 17.11 -10.82 -29.77
CA VAL A 31 16.40 -9.66 -29.20
C VAL A 31 17.08 -9.42 -27.85
N SER A 32 17.99 -8.47 -27.87
CA SER A 32 18.72 -8.02 -26.69
C SER A 32 17.78 -7.98 -25.50
N ALA A 33 17.94 -8.94 -24.59
CA ALA A 33 17.54 -8.72 -23.22
C ALA A 33 18.28 -7.44 -22.80
N ARG A 34 17.63 -6.29 -22.92
CA ARG A 34 18.17 -5.06 -22.35
C ARG A 34 18.22 -5.33 -20.87
N ALA A 35 19.42 -5.57 -20.37
CA ALA A 35 19.63 -5.63 -18.95
C ALA A 35 19.03 -4.33 -18.38
N GLN A 36 18.01 -4.48 -17.54
CA GLN A 36 17.44 -3.32 -16.86
C GLN A 36 18.57 -2.70 -16.05
N THR A 37 18.87 -1.44 -16.30
CA THR A 37 19.86 -0.71 -15.51
C THR A 37 19.19 -0.29 -14.20
N PHE A 38 19.73 -0.78 -13.09
CA PHE A 38 19.37 -0.29 -11.77
C PHE A 38 20.04 1.07 -11.56
N THR A 39 19.22 2.08 -11.18
CA THR A 39 19.72 3.42 -10.87
C THR A 39 19.13 3.88 -9.55
N VAL A 40 19.97 4.27 -8.60
CA VAL A 40 19.53 4.93 -7.37
C VAL A 40 19.24 6.39 -7.71
N ILE A 41 18.00 6.82 -7.49
CA ILE A 41 17.58 8.20 -7.77
C ILE A 41 17.71 9.13 -6.55
N HIS A 42 17.68 8.58 -5.33
CA HIS A 42 17.95 9.30 -4.08
C HIS A 42 18.45 8.32 -3.00
N ASN A 43 19.36 8.80 -2.14
CA ASN A 43 19.79 8.10 -0.93
C ASN A 43 19.36 8.94 0.28
N PHE A 44 18.51 8.37 1.11
CA PHE A 44 18.05 9.02 2.33
C PHE A 44 19.19 9.12 3.35
N THR A 45 19.28 10.24 4.04
CA THR A 45 20.37 10.54 5.00
C THR A 45 19.94 10.48 6.46
N GLY A 46 18.63 10.36 6.73
CA GLY A 46 18.06 10.42 8.07
C GLY A 46 17.95 11.85 8.63
N LEU A 47 18.31 12.85 7.84
CA LEU A 47 18.16 14.25 8.19
C LEU A 47 16.81 14.81 7.69
N ASP A 48 16.83 15.99 7.10
CA ASP A 48 15.62 16.65 6.57
C ASP A 48 14.95 15.91 5.41
N ASP A 49 15.62 14.96 4.79
CA ASP A 49 15.10 14.13 3.70
C ASP A 49 14.35 12.87 4.17
N GLY A 50 14.42 12.58 5.46
CA GLY A 50 13.76 11.40 6.06
C GLY A 50 14.64 10.16 6.12
N GLU A 51 14.11 9.13 6.77
CA GLU A 51 14.70 7.82 6.92
C GLU A 51 13.60 6.74 6.81
N GLN A 52 13.95 5.53 6.41
CA GLN A 52 13.02 4.40 6.29
C GLN A 52 11.81 4.69 5.36
N PRO A 53 12.03 4.86 4.04
CA PRO A 53 10.93 4.99 3.07
C PRO A 53 10.24 3.62 2.87
N ALA A 54 9.41 3.21 3.84
CA ALA A 54 8.78 1.89 3.88
C ALA A 54 7.57 1.75 2.96
N ALA A 55 6.94 2.89 2.60
CA ALA A 55 5.77 2.90 1.74
C ALA A 55 6.14 2.92 0.24
N GLY A 56 5.18 2.56 -0.61
CA GLY A 56 5.28 2.76 -2.04
C GLY A 56 5.30 4.23 -2.44
N VAL A 57 5.44 4.51 -3.73
CA VAL A 57 5.37 5.86 -4.29
C VAL A 57 4.13 6.04 -5.16
N THR A 58 3.53 7.22 -5.11
CA THR A 58 2.48 7.65 -6.04
C THR A 58 3.09 8.45 -7.18
N ILE A 59 2.59 8.25 -8.39
CA ILE A 59 3.09 8.92 -9.60
C ILE A 59 1.97 9.80 -10.15
N ASP A 60 2.24 11.09 -10.36
CA ASP A 60 1.31 11.99 -11.03
C ASP A 60 1.39 11.90 -12.57
N ALA A 61 0.47 12.58 -13.25
CA ALA A 61 0.43 12.60 -14.71
C ALA A 61 1.68 13.22 -15.38
N ALA A 62 2.48 14.00 -14.64
CA ALA A 62 3.73 14.58 -15.10
C ALA A 62 4.94 13.66 -14.84
N GLY A 63 4.74 12.52 -14.18
CA GLY A 63 5.78 11.57 -13.81
C GLY A 63 6.55 11.94 -12.55
N ASN A 64 6.03 12.86 -11.74
CA ASN A 64 6.60 13.13 -10.41
C ASN A 64 6.23 12.02 -9.45
N LEU A 65 7.17 11.63 -8.60
CA LEU A 65 6.99 10.62 -7.56
C LEU A 65 6.74 11.32 -6.22
N TYR A 66 5.82 10.75 -5.44
CA TYR A 66 5.51 11.21 -4.08
C TYR A 66 5.56 10.02 -3.14
N GLY A 67 6.23 10.17 -2.00
CA GLY A 67 6.37 9.12 -1.01
C GLY A 67 6.51 9.67 0.40
N THR A 68 6.55 8.76 1.35
CA THR A 68 6.75 9.03 2.78
C THR A 68 7.99 8.34 3.31
N ALA A 69 8.61 8.93 4.30
CA ALA A 69 9.65 8.30 5.10
C ALA A 69 9.18 8.26 6.56
N TRP A 70 9.24 7.08 7.17
CA TRP A 70 8.73 6.82 8.52
C TRP A 70 9.41 7.67 9.59
N ASP A 71 10.73 7.71 9.56
CA ASP A 71 11.57 8.46 10.48
C ASP A 71 12.32 9.57 9.75
N GLY A 72 13.22 10.23 10.46
CA GLY A 72 13.99 11.38 9.95
C GLY A 72 13.17 12.65 9.96
N GLY A 73 13.63 13.66 9.25
CA GLY A 73 13.21 15.03 9.50
C GLY A 73 13.94 15.59 10.72
N HIS A 74 13.51 16.72 11.25
CA HIS A 74 14.15 17.30 12.44
C HIS A 74 13.78 16.49 13.69
N GLY A 75 14.78 16.09 14.46
CA GLY A 75 14.61 15.47 15.77
C GLY A 75 14.06 16.47 16.79
N TYR A 76 12.76 16.38 17.07
CA TYR A 76 12.12 17.16 18.12
C TYR A 76 11.86 16.28 19.35
N LEU A 77 11.55 16.95 20.46
CA LEU A 77 11.32 16.32 21.78
C LEU A 77 10.28 15.19 21.79
N GLN A 78 9.46 15.05 20.74
CA GLN A 78 8.40 14.05 20.66
C GLN A 78 8.77 12.81 19.86
N CYS A 79 9.75 12.90 18.93
CA CYS A 79 10.20 11.79 18.10
C CYS A 79 11.73 11.73 18.13
N GLN A 80 12.29 10.71 18.77
CA GLN A 80 13.74 10.60 18.98
C GLN A 80 14.56 10.53 17.68
N SER A 81 14.00 9.90 16.62
CA SER A 81 14.64 9.76 15.31
C SER A 81 14.03 10.69 14.24
N GLY A 82 13.27 11.72 14.65
CA GLY A 82 12.42 12.50 13.77
C GLY A 82 11.01 11.91 13.65
N CYS A 83 10.06 12.73 13.20
CA CYS A 83 8.66 12.33 13.10
C CYS A 83 8.24 11.89 11.69
N GLY A 84 9.20 11.82 10.78
CA GLY A 84 8.98 11.42 9.39
C GLY A 84 8.70 12.58 8.44
N THR A 85 8.67 12.26 7.16
CA THR A 85 8.55 13.25 6.09
C THR A 85 7.62 12.80 4.98
N VAL A 86 7.12 13.76 4.20
CA VAL A 86 6.59 13.53 2.85
C VAL A 86 7.54 14.18 1.85
N TYR A 87 7.86 13.47 0.78
CA TYR A 87 8.79 13.93 -0.24
C TYR A 87 8.24 13.81 -1.66
N THR A 88 8.85 14.56 -2.57
CA THR A 88 8.66 14.39 -4.01
C THR A 88 9.99 14.18 -4.70
N VAL A 89 10.00 13.38 -5.77
CA VAL A 89 11.14 13.23 -6.66
C VAL A 89 10.68 13.53 -8.08
N ARG A 90 11.24 14.58 -8.68
CA ARG A 90 10.84 15.07 -10.01
C ARG A 90 11.95 14.86 -11.03
N HIS A 91 11.56 14.44 -12.23
CA HIS A 91 12.51 14.36 -13.34
C HIS A 91 12.67 15.73 -14.00
N THR A 92 13.91 16.23 -14.07
CA THR A 92 14.27 17.51 -14.67
C THR A 92 15.28 17.30 -15.80
N SER A 93 15.59 18.33 -16.58
CA SER A 93 16.64 18.26 -17.61
C SER A 93 18.04 17.93 -17.03
N GLY A 94 18.23 18.16 -15.70
CA GLY A 94 19.46 17.83 -14.98
C GLY A 94 19.43 16.46 -14.28
N GLY A 95 18.38 15.65 -14.48
CA GLY A 95 18.17 14.37 -13.80
C GLY A 95 17.08 14.46 -12.72
N TRP A 96 17.08 13.50 -11.81
CA TRP A 96 16.13 13.43 -10.71
C TRP A 96 16.46 14.47 -9.63
N LYS A 97 15.46 15.21 -9.18
CA LYS A 97 15.55 16.16 -8.08
C LYS A 97 14.63 15.74 -6.95
N PHE A 98 15.20 15.44 -5.79
CA PHE A 98 14.50 15.18 -4.55
C PHE A 98 14.13 16.49 -3.85
N GLU A 99 12.98 16.53 -3.16
CA GLU A 99 12.54 17.64 -2.34
C GLU A 99 11.63 17.13 -1.22
N THR A 100 11.94 17.46 0.03
CA THR A 100 11.03 17.26 1.15
C THR A 100 9.94 18.31 1.08
N ILE A 101 8.69 17.90 1.01
CA ILE A 101 7.54 18.80 0.87
C ILE A 101 6.78 19.01 2.17
N HIS A 102 6.96 18.10 3.14
CA HIS A 102 6.45 18.25 4.50
C HIS A 102 7.34 17.51 5.50
N LEU A 103 7.51 18.11 6.68
CA LEU A 103 8.22 17.56 7.84
C LEU A 103 7.23 17.46 8.98
N PHE A 104 6.95 16.26 9.44
CA PHE A 104 6.09 16.09 10.61
C PHE A 104 6.81 16.49 11.89
N LEU A 105 6.06 17.15 12.79
CA LEU A 105 6.58 17.66 14.06
C LEU A 105 6.10 16.84 15.27
N GLY A 106 5.26 15.84 15.05
CA GLY A 106 4.57 15.14 16.11
C GLY A 106 3.43 15.97 16.72
N GLY A 107 2.91 15.55 17.85
CA GLY A 107 1.79 16.24 18.51
C GLY A 107 0.54 16.30 17.62
N ASN A 108 0.02 17.49 17.38
CA ASN A 108 -1.21 17.67 16.60
C ASN A 108 -1.02 17.49 15.09
N ASP A 109 0.18 17.55 14.60
CA ASP A 109 0.57 17.43 13.21
C ASP A 109 0.55 15.96 12.73
N GLY A 110 0.85 15.05 13.62
CA GLY A 110 1.04 13.64 13.32
C GLY A 110 2.50 13.24 13.33
N ALA A 111 2.76 11.93 13.28
CA ALA A 111 4.10 11.37 13.24
C ALA A 111 4.08 9.98 12.58
N TYR A 112 5.21 9.60 12.02
CA TYR A 112 5.43 8.26 11.44
C TYR A 112 4.48 7.94 10.28
N PRO A 113 4.57 8.67 9.15
CA PRO A 113 3.76 8.38 7.96
C PRO A 113 4.25 7.08 7.32
N ALA A 114 3.44 6.03 7.40
CA ALA A 114 3.79 4.69 6.93
C ALA A 114 3.09 4.31 5.62
N THR A 115 2.20 5.16 5.12
CA THR A 115 1.37 4.84 3.97
C THR A 115 1.84 5.51 2.70
N THR A 116 1.56 4.89 1.55
CA THR A 116 1.66 5.58 0.27
C THR A 116 0.64 6.71 0.24
N VAL A 117 1.10 7.95 0.04
CA VAL A 117 0.18 9.07 -0.19
C VAL A 117 -0.60 8.86 -1.48
N VAL A 118 -1.85 9.29 -1.53
CA VAL A 118 -2.70 9.18 -2.72
C VAL A 118 -3.04 10.57 -3.26
N LEU A 119 -3.15 10.69 -4.59
CA LEU A 119 -3.64 11.92 -5.23
C LEU A 119 -5.15 11.95 -5.19
N GLY A 120 -5.70 13.01 -4.59
CA GLY A 120 -7.13 13.28 -4.61
C GLY A 120 -7.62 13.85 -5.94
N PRO A 121 -8.94 13.92 -6.12
CA PRO A 121 -9.56 14.52 -7.32
C PRO A 121 -9.25 16.02 -7.46
N ASP A 122 -8.85 16.67 -6.38
CA ASP A 122 -8.40 18.08 -6.31
C ASP A 122 -6.89 18.26 -6.59
N HIS A 123 -6.18 17.19 -6.93
CA HIS A 123 -4.72 17.15 -7.11
C HIS A 123 -3.90 17.47 -5.85
N GLU A 124 -4.51 17.38 -4.67
CA GLU A 124 -3.82 17.41 -3.39
C GLU A 124 -3.38 16.00 -3.00
N LEU A 125 -2.35 15.87 -2.16
CA LEU A 125 -1.91 14.58 -1.64
C LEU A 125 -2.62 14.28 -0.33
N TYR A 126 -3.03 13.02 -0.15
CA TYR A 126 -3.69 12.55 1.07
C TYR A 126 -2.93 11.37 1.64
N GLY A 127 -2.81 11.32 2.96
CA GLY A 127 -2.09 10.25 3.65
C GLY A 127 -2.49 10.14 5.11
N THR A 128 -1.86 9.21 5.80
CA THR A 128 -2.05 8.96 7.22
C THR A 128 -0.73 8.99 7.95
N THR A 129 -0.78 9.32 9.23
CA THR A 129 0.32 9.13 10.17
C THR A 129 -0.05 8.08 11.20
N TYR A 130 0.86 7.18 11.52
CA TYR A 130 0.63 6.13 12.52
C TYR A 130 0.40 6.68 13.92
N ALA A 131 1.10 7.75 14.28
CA ALA A 131 1.09 8.35 15.61
C ALA A 131 0.83 9.85 15.56
N GLY A 132 0.75 10.46 16.72
CA GLY A 132 0.39 11.87 16.88
C GLY A 132 -1.12 12.10 16.81
N GLY A 133 -1.54 13.32 16.52
CA GLY A 133 -2.96 13.71 16.42
C GLY A 133 -3.60 14.19 17.72
N GLY A 134 -2.94 14.06 18.87
CA GLY A 134 -3.48 14.54 20.15
C GLY A 134 -2.84 13.91 21.38
N GLN A 135 -3.21 14.39 22.55
CA GLN A 135 -2.61 13.96 23.84
C GLN A 135 -3.36 12.80 24.53
N GLN A 136 -4.42 12.28 23.95
CA GLN A 136 -5.28 11.28 24.63
C GLN A 136 -4.90 9.82 24.33
N CYS A 137 -3.90 9.61 23.50
CA CYS A 137 -3.53 8.27 23.07
C CYS A 137 -2.51 7.65 24.01
N VAL A 138 -2.86 6.51 24.55
CA VAL A 138 -1.94 5.66 25.30
C VAL A 138 -0.84 5.20 24.32
N ASN A 139 0.42 5.45 24.63
CA ASN A 139 1.59 5.14 23.81
C ASN A 139 1.76 5.97 22.51
N GLN A 140 1.18 7.16 22.41
CA GLN A 140 1.32 8.10 21.29
C GLN A 140 0.78 7.65 19.92
N ALA A 141 0.08 6.53 19.84
CA ALA A 141 -0.32 5.89 18.60
C ALA A 141 -1.79 6.14 18.24
N CYS A 142 -2.26 7.40 18.18
CA CYS A 142 -3.59 7.69 17.63
C CYS A 142 -3.56 7.86 16.12
N GLY A 143 -2.68 8.71 15.66
CA GLY A 143 -2.51 9.00 14.25
C GLY A 143 -3.49 10.01 13.68
N THR A 144 -3.23 10.41 12.46
CA THR A 144 -4.03 11.40 11.72
C THR A 144 -4.33 10.94 10.30
N VAL A 145 -5.36 11.53 9.71
CA VAL A 145 -5.51 11.63 8.26
C VAL A 145 -5.21 13.07 7.89
N PHE A 146 -4.32 13.28 6.94
CA PHE A 146 -3.88 14.60 6.48
C PHE A 146 -4.02 14.77 4.97
N LYS A 147 -4.01 16.02 4.53
CA LYS A 147 -3.79 16.37 3.13
C LYS A 147 -2.72 17.44 2.99
N LEU A 148 -2.02 17.41 1.87
CA LEU A 148 -1.00 18.37 1.49
C LEU A 148 -1.40 19.06 0.19
N ARG A 149 -1.61 20.37 0.25
CA ARG A 149 -1.89 21.18 -0.90
C ARG A 149 -0.60 21.75 -1.47
N PRO A 150 -0.35 21.58 -2.79
CA PRO A 150 0.82 22.19 -3.42
C PRO A 150 0.75 23.72 -3.37
N PRO A 151 1.91 24.41 -3.35
CA PRO A 151 1.95 25.86 -3.46
C PRO A 151 1.30 26.32 -4.76
N PRO A 152 0.67 27.52 -4.79
CA PRO A 152 0.13 28.08 -6.02
C PRO A 152 1.19 28.14 -7.12
N THR A 153 0.82 27.86 -8.37
CA THR A 153 1.75 27.88 -9.52
C THR A 153 2.43 29.24 -9.75
N ALA A 154 1.84 30.34 -9.26
CA ALA A 154 2.43 31.66 -9.25
C ALA A 154 3.57 31.83 -8.24
N CYS A 155 3.77 30.86 -7.36
CA CYS A 155 4.83 30.93 -6.35
C CYS A 155 6.14 30.44 -6.93
N THR A 156 7.08 31.35 -7.13
CA THR A 156 8.39 31.07 -7.75
C THR A 156 9.56 31.13 -6.76
N THR A 157 9.27 31.29 -5.47
CA THR A 157 10.28 31.41 -4.43
C THR A 157 10.40 30.14 -3.60
N ALA A 158 11.57 29.89 -3.00
CA ALA A 158 11.80 28.79 -2.05
C ALA A 158 10.97 28.91 -0.75
N LEU A 159 10.19 29.97 -0.61
CA LEU A 159 9.34 30.25 0.56
C LEU A 159 7.87 29.85 0.36
N CYS A 160 7.58 28.99 -0.60
CA CYS A 160 6.23 28.50 -0.85
C CYS A 160 6.10 27.03 -0.39
N PRO A 161 5.90 26.80 0.89
CA PRO A 161 5.75 25.42 1.39
C PRO A 161 4.43 24.81 0.91
N TRP A 162 4.41 23.51 0.84
CA TRP A 162 3.16 22.78 0.79
C TRP A 162 2.37 23.05 2.08
N LEU A 163 1.06 23.18 1.96
CA LEU A 163 0.20 23.44 3.11
C LEU A 163 -0.44 22.14 3.59
N GLU A 164 -0.07 21.74 4.79
CA GLU A 164 -0.71 20.62 5.47
C GLU A 164 -2.04 21.06 6.08
N THR A 165 -3.02 20.14 6.03
CA THR A 165 -4.28 20.22 6.75
C THR A 165 -4.58 18.85 7.33
N VAL A 166 -4.69 18.75 8.64
CA VAL A 166 -5.17 17.53 9.30
C VAL A 166 -6.69 17.45 9.15
N LEU A 167 -7.15 16.42 8.47
CA LEU A 167 -8.57 16.16 8.18
C LEU A 167 -9.26 15.52 9.36
N TYR A 168 -8.58 14.56 9.99
CA TYR A 168 -9.08 13.84 11.15
C TYR A 168 -7.95 13.46 12.12
N ARG A 169 -8.26 13.44 13.42
CA ARG A 169 -7.38 12.97 14.48
C ARG A 169 -8.06 11.86 15.24
N PHE A 170 -7.50 10.67 15.16
CA PHE A 170 -8.03 9.53 15.89
C PHE A 170 -7.86 9.73 17.41
N GLN A 171 -8.80 9.21 18.18
CA GLN A 171 -8.82 9.35 19.64
C GLN A 171 -8.38 8.07 20.36
N GLY A 172 -8.16 6.97 19.62
CA GLY A 172 -7.73 5.69 20.19
C GLY A 172 -8.84 4.89 20.88
N GLY A 173 -10.07 5.40 20.82
CA GLY A 173 -11.25 4.76 21.40
C GLY A 173 -12.05 3.96 20.39
N SER A 174 -13.33 4.30 20.27
CA SER A 174 -14.26 3.64 19.35
C SER A 174 -14.02 3.96 17.87
N ASP A 175 -13.31 5.04 17.57
CA ASP A 175 -12.95 5.50 16.24
C ASP A 175 -11.68 4.84 15.66
N GLY A 176 -10.93 4.11 16.47
CA GLY A 176 -9.70 3.44 16.07
C GLY A 176 -8.42 4.19 16.44
N SER A 177 -7.28 3.59 16.17
CA SER A 177 -5.96 4.20 16.34
C SER A 177 -4.91 3.53 15.44
N GLY A 178 -3.83 4.26 15.15
CA GLY A 178 -2.78 3.79 14.26
C GLY A 178 -3.31 3.52 12.85
N PRO A 179 -3.82 4.55 12.12
CA PRO A 179 -4.14 4.42 10.71
C PRO A 179 -2.82 4.27 9.96
N GLY A 180 -2.32 3.03 9.95
CA GLY A 180 -0.94 2.73 9.66
C GLY A 180 -0.68 2.45 8.19
N TYR A 181 -0.41 1.23 7.84
CA TYR A 181 0.26 0.84 6.61
C TYR A 181 -0.64 0.80 5.36
N GLY A 182 -1.96 0.89 5.52
CA GLY A 182 -2.92 0.82 4.41
C GLY A 182 -3.10 2.17 3.71
N SER A 183 -2.99 2.18 2.38
CA SER A 183 -3.25 3.38 1.59
C SER A 183 -4.73 3.76 1.61
N LEU A 184 -5.01 5.06 1.65
CA LEU A 184 -6.36 5.60 1.53
C LEU A 184 -6.95 5.32 0.14
N ARG A 185 -8.30 5.23 0.07
CA ARG A 185 -9.04 5.11 -1.17
C ARG A 185 -10.16 6.13 -1.24
N PHE A 186 -10.30 6.79 -2.40
CA PHE A 186 -11.45 7.65 -2.67
C PHE A 186 -12.57 6.83 -3.32
N ASP A 187 -13.80 7.13 -2.94
CA ASP A 187 -14.97 6.76 -3.73
C ASP A 187 -15.29 7.85 -4.79
N ALA A 188 -16.32 7.61 -5.59
CA ALA A 188 -16.75 8.56 -6.61
C ALA A 188 -17.41 9.82 -6.04
N ALA A 189 -17.83 9.82 -4.78
CA ALA A 189 -18.42 10.98 -4.08
C ALA A 189 -17.35 11.86 -3.42
N GLY A 190 -16.10 11.39 -3.36
CA GLY A 190 -14.98 12.07 -2.73
C GLY A 190 -14.80 11.75 -1.25
N SER A 191 -15.48 10.73 -0.73
CA SER A 191 -15.19 10.17 0.59
C SER A 191 -13.89 9.37 0.57
N LEU A 192 -13.17 9.38 1.69
CA LEU A 192 -11.93 8.62 1.90
C LEU A 192 -12.21 7.41 2.77
N TYR A 193 -11.65 6.28 2.39
CA TYR A 193 -11.71 5.03 3.15
C TYR A 193 -10.32 4.57 3.57
N GLY A 194 -10.22 4.06 4.79
CA GLY A 194 -8.98 3.54 5.35
C GLY A 194 -9.22 2.59 6.50
N THR A 195 -8.14 2.12 7.09
CA THR A 195 -8.14 1.18 8.21
C THR A 195 -7.35 1.72 9.38
N THR A 196 -7.69 1.28 10.59
CA THR A 196 -6.85 1.48 11.78
C THR A 196 -6.47 0.12 12.34
N ILE A 197 -5.20 -0.05 12.73
CA ILE A 197 -4.68 -1.33 13.24
C ILE A 197 -5.30 -1.68 14.57
N TRP A 198 -5.54 -0.66 15.40
CA TRP A 198 -6.00 -0.77 16.78
C TRP A 198 -7.27 0.02 17.01
N GLY A 199 -7.84 -0.10 18.21
CA GLY A 199 -9.05 0.62 18.61
C GLY A 199 -10.30 -0.06 18.06
N GLY A 200 -11.37 0.71 17.89
CA GLY A 200 -12.69 0.18 17.55
C GLY A 200 -13.55 -0.16 18.77
N GLY A 201 -13.11 0.22 19.98
CA GLY A 201 -13.78 -0.09 21.24
C GLY A 201 -13.43 -1.49 21.77
N GLY A 202 -13.89 -1.82 22.95
CA GLY A 202 -13.80 -3.15 23.57
C GLY A 202 -12.41 -3.79 23.54
N THR A 203 -12.16 -4.63 22.59
CA THR A 203 -10.97 -5.46 22.48
C THR A 203 -9.83 -4.84 21.63
N GLY A 204 -10.13 -3.80 20.85
CA GLY A 204 -9.10 -3.04 20.13
C GLY A 204 -8.53 -3.70 18.88
N PHE A 205 -9.33 -4.49 18.16
CA PHE A 205 -8.89 -5.27 16.99
C PHE A 205 -8.81 -4.48 15.67
N GLY A 206 -9.06 -3.15 15.74
CA GLY A 206 -8.99 -2.27 14.57
C GLY A 206 -10.33 -2.00 13.90
N THR A 207 -10.32 -1.08 12.94
CA THR A 207 -11.53 -0.62 12.24
C THR A 207 -11.31 -0.44 10.75
N VAL A 208 -12.42 -0.44 10.00
CA VAL A 208 -12.51 0.20 8.69
C VAL A 208 -13.34 1.48 8.86
N TYR A 209 -12.84 2.59 8.36
CA TYR A 209 -13.50 3.89 8.50
C TYR A 209 -13.73 4.57 7.14
N GLU A 210 -14.69 5.46 7.13
CA GLU A 210 -15.00 6.41 6.06
C GLU A 210 -14.82 7.83 6.60
N LEU A 211 -14.17 8.70 5.83
CA LEU A 211 -14.16 10.14 6.05
C LEU A 211 -14.95 10.81 4.94
N THR A 212 -16.02 11.49 5.30
CA THR A 212 -16.87 12.21 4.37
C THR A 212 -16.63 13.72 4.48
N PRO A 213 -16.42 14.44 3.35
CA PRO A 213 -16.30 15.89 3.38
C PRO A 213 -17.63 16.53 3.83
N SER A 214 -17.54 17.54 4.68
CA SER A 214 -18.68 18.29 5.22
C SER A 214 -18.41 19.80 5.23
N ASP A 215 -19.43 20.63 5.39
CA ASP A 215 -19.31 22.11 5.39
C ASP A 215 -18.35 22.66 6.47
N GLY A 216 -18.08 21.88 7.52
CA GLY A 216 -17.18 22.23 8.62
C GLY A 216 -15.84 21.52 8.63
N GLY A 217 -15.56 20.69 7.62
CA GLY A 217 -14.35 19.85 7.58
C GLY A 217 -14.65 18.44 7.10
N TRP A 218 -14.19 17.44 7.84
CA TRP A 218 -14.41 16.03 7.54
C TRP A 218 -15.06 15.33 8.74
N THR A 219 -15.99 14.44 8.43
CA THR A 219 -16.69 13.63 9.44
C THR A 219 -16.26 12.18 9.30
N GLU A 220 -15.81 11.58 10.39
CA GLU A 220 -15.46 10.18 10.46
C GLU A 220 -16.69 9.33 10.79
N ASN A 221 -16.80 8.20 10.11
CA ASN A 221 -17.76 7.15 10.37
C ASN A 221 -17.05 5.78 10.37
N VAL A 222 -17.05 5.08 11.49
CA VAL A 222 -16.57 3.71 11.55
C VAL A 222 -17.59 2.78 10.90
N ILE A 223 -17.26 2.24 9.74
CA ILE A 223 -18.14 1.34 8.97
C ILE A 223 -18.05 -0.11 9.40
N HIS A 224 -16.90 -0.52 9.98
CA HIS A 224 -16.73 -1.83 10.60
C HIS A 224 -15.75 -1.79 11.78
N ARG A 225 -16.03 -2.58 12.81
CA ARG A 225 -15.15 -2.81 13.97
C ARG A 225 -14.87 -4.29 14.09
N PHE A 226 -13.61 -4.65 13.94
CA PHE A 226 -13.21 -6.05 14.09
C PHE A 226 -13.38 -6.54 15.53
N THR A 227 -13.74 -7.81 15.66
CA THR A 227 -14.08 -8.45 16.94
C THR A 227 -13.09 -9.57 17.31
N GLY A 228 -12.16 -9.88 16.44
CA GLY A 228 -11.23 -10.99 16.51
C GLY A 228 -11.76 -12.26 15.85
N SER A 229 -13.05 -12.56 15.88
CA SER A 229 -13.62 -13.70 15.16
C SER A 229 -13.63 -13.50 13.63
N ASP A 230 -13.73 -12.27 13.18
CA ASP A 230 -13.70 -11.78 11.80
C ASP A 230 -12.32 -11.20 11.39
N GLY A 231 -11.35 -11.25 12.28
CA GLY A 231 -9.97 -10.79 12.10
C GLY A 231 -9.55 -9.72 13.08
N SER A 232 -8.28 -9.32 12.99
CA SER A 232 -7.69 -8.19 13.72
C SER A 232 -6.50 -7.60 13.00
N GLY A 233 -6.20 -6.33 13.26
CA GLY A 233 -5.07 -5.63 12.64
C GLY A 233 -5.22 -5.48 11.12
N PRO A 234 -6.19 -4.72 10.61
CA PRO A 234 -6.30 -4.46 9.17
C PRO A 234 -5.22 -3.48 8.74
N GLU A 235 -4.06 -3.97 8.34
CA GLU A 235 -2.88 -3.17 8.00
C GLU A 235 -2.84 -2.71 6.54
N SER A 236 -3.50 -3.44 5.63
CA SER A 236 -3.31 -3.23 4.19
C SER A 236 -4.17 -2.13 3.56
N GLY A 237 -5.14 -1.58 4.26
CA GLY A 237 -6.17 -0.72 3.67
C GLY A 237 -7.22 -1.52 2.89
N VAL A 238 -8.06 -0.82 2.13
CA VAL A 238 -9.17 -1.41 1.40
C VAL A 238 -9.13 -1.06 -0.09
N ILE A 239 -9.74 -1.90 -0.92
CA ILE A 239 -9.98 -1.64 -2.33
C ILE A 239 -11.46 -1.80 -2.65
N PHE A 240 -11.94 -1.11 -3.70
CA PHE A 240 -13.32 -1.21 -4.18
C PHE A 240 -13.43 -2.13 -5.39
N ASP A 241 -14.54 -2.86 -5.46
CA ASP A 241 -15.05 -3.38 -6.73
C ASP A 241 -15.90 -2.33 -7.47
N GLN A 242 -16.46 -2.72 -8.62
CA GLN A 242 -17.31 -1.83 -9.42
C GLN A 242 -18.70 -1.59 -8.79
N ALA A 243 -19.13 -2.41 -7.85
CA ALA A 243 -20.40 -2.28 -7.14
C ALA A 243 -20.30 -1.40 -5.88
N GLY A 244 -19.07 -1.01 -5.48
CA GLY A 244 -18.80 -0.26 -4.28
C GLY A 244 -18.62 -1.12 -3.04
N THR A 245 -18.41 -2.43 -3.20
CA THR A 245 -18.02 -3.33 -2.12
C THR A 245 -16.55 -3.12 -1.80
N LEU A 246 -16.20 -3.05 -0.54
CA LEU A 246 -14.83 -2.94 -0.05
C LEU A 246 -14.25 -4.32 0.25
N PHE A 247 -12.98 -4.51 -0.09
CA PHE A 247 -12.21 -5.71 0.21
C PHE A 247 -10.91 -5.35 0.91
N GLY A 248 -10.51 -6.15 1.88
CA GLY A 248 -9.28 -5.95 2.63
C GLY A 248 -8.81 -7.22 3.32
N THR A 249 -7.71 -7.09 4.05
CA THR A 249 -7.14 -8.17 4.85
C THR A 249 -6.95 -7.74 6.30
N THR A 250 -7.00 -8.71 7.21
CA THR A 250 -6.53 -8.56 8.59
C THR A 250 -5.33 -9.46 8.80
N VAL A 251 -4.32 -8.97 9.52
CA VAL A 251 -3.06 -9.71 9.71
C VAL A 251 -3.26 -10.89 10.65
N ASP A 252 -4.04 -10.71 11.70
CA ASP A 252 -4.21 -11.67 12.78
C ASP A 252 -5.65 -12.12 12.96
N SER A 253 -5.82 -13.14 13.84
CA SER A 253 -7.13 -13.62 14.31
C SER A 253 -7.98 -14.22 13.18
N GLY A 254 -9.29 -14.06 13.20
CA GLY A 254 -10.20 -14.82 12.37
C GLY A 254 -10.50 -16.21 12.95
N SER A 255 -11.35 -16.98 12.33
CA SER A 255 -11.77 -18.30 12.82
C SER A 255 -10.64 -19.32 12.91
N GLN A 256 -9.54 -19.11 12.19
CA GLN A 256 -8.37 -20.00 12.14
C GLN A 256 -7.14 -19.40 12.82
N GLY A 257 -7.10 -18.08 13.06
CA GLY A 257 -6.02 -17.41 13.80
C GLY A 257 -4.88 -16.83 12.97
N GLY A 258 -4.85 -17.02 11.66
CA GLY A 258 -3.77 -16.56 10.76
C GLY A 258 -4.13 -15.31 9.93
N GLY A 259 -5.18 -14.58 10.33
CA GLY A 259 -5.69 -13.43 9.59
C GLY A 259 -6.84 -13.80 8.65
N THR A 260 -7.42 -12.79 8.00
CA THR A 260 -8.60 -12.97 7.12
C THR A 260 -8.48 -12.17 5.84
N VAL A 261 -9.25 -12.59 4.84
CA VAL A 261 -9.70 -11.74 3.73
C VAL A 261 -11.18 -11.46 3.97
N PHE A 262 -11.57 -10.20 3.94
CA PHE A 262 -12.95 -9.78 4.19
C PHE A 262 -13.51 -8.93 3.04
N GLU A 263 -14.84 -8.91 2.95
CA GLU A 263 -15.58 -7.93 2.17
C GLU A 263 -16.53 -7.13 3.07
N LEU A 264 -16.77 -5.89 2.72
CA LEU A 264 -17.80 -5.03 3.32
C LEU A 264 -18.73 -4.56 2.22
N SER A 265 -19.97 -5.01 2.27
CA SER A 265 -21.00 -4.68 1.30
C SER A 265 -21.90 -3.57 1.83
N PRO A 266 -22.12 -2.46 1.07
CA PRO A 266 -23.04 -1.42 1.45
C PRO A 266 -24.48 -1.90 1.32
N THR A 267 -25.31 -1.64 2.35
CA THR A 267 -26.74 -1.95 2.37
C THR A 267 -27.55 -0.74 2.80
N SER A 268 -28.86 -0.79 2.67
CA SER A 268 -29.74 0.26 3.18
C SER A 268 -29.72 0.42 4.71
N ALA A 269 -29.20 -0.58 5.43
CA ALA A 269 -29.09 -0.58 6.89
C ALA A 269 -27.67 -0.27 7.38
N GLY A 270 -26.72 0.01 6.49
CA GLY A 270 -25.31 0.21 6.78
C GLY A 270 -24.44 -0.83 6.06
N TRP A 271 -23.25 -1.05 6.56
CA TRP A 271 -22.30 -2.00 6.00
C TRP A 271 -22.44 -3.39 6.63
N VAL A 272 -22.27 -4.42 5.82
CA VAL A 272 -22.29 -5.83 6.27
C VAL A 272 -20.95 -6.46 5.92
N GLU A 273 -20.28 -6.97 6.95
CA GLU A 273 -19.02 -7.71 6.80
C GLU A 273 -19.30 -9.18 6.50
N ASN A 274 -18.48 -9.74 5.62
CA ASN A 274 -18.41 -11.17 5.34
C ASN A 274 -16.93 -11.58 5.22
N THR A 275 -16.50 -12.51 6.05
CA THR A 275 -15.18 -13.11 5.97
C THR A 275 -15.14 -14.10 4.79
N LEU A 276 -14.40 -13.75 3.75
CA LEU A 276 -14.23 -14.58 2.55
C LEU A 276 -13.31 -15.77 2.79
N TYR A 277 -12.24 -15.54 3.55
CA TYR A 277 -11.26 -16.56 3.88
C TYR A 277 -10.62 -16.28 5.24
N SER A 278 -10.34 -17.33 6.00
CA SER A 278 -9.56 -17.25 7.25
C SER A 278 -8.34 -18.14 7.11
N PHE A 279 -7.17 -17.55 7.29
CA PHE A 279 -5.89 -18.24 7.18
C PHE A 279 -5.62 -19.07 8.44
N ASP A 280 -5.06 -20.27 8.24
CA ASP A 280 -4.55 -21.12 9.32
C ASP A 280 -3.05 -20.85 9.50
N PRO A 281 -2.57 -20.44 10.68
CA PRO A 281 -1.15 -20.18 10.91
C PRO A 281 -0.26 -21.43 10.79
N PHE A 282 -0.87 -22.61 10.68
CA PHE A 282 -0.15 -23.87 10.44
C PHE A 282 -0.22 -24.32 8.96
N ASP A 283 -0.92 -23.60 8.09
CA ASP A 283 -0.98 -23.91 6.67
C ASP A 283 0.36 -23.58 6.00
N PRO A 284 0.99 -24.54 5.30
CA PRO A 284 2.23 -24.27 4.57
C PRO A 284 2.06 -23.29 3.40
N ASN A 285 0.83 -22.99 2.97
CA ASN A 285 0.54 -22.06 1.87
C ASN A 285 0.53 -20.58 2.31
N GLY A 286 0.87 -20.28 3.55
CA GLY A 286 1.04 -18.93 4.05
C GLY A 286 -0.12 -18.42 4.89
N TYR A 287 0.19 -17.46 5.75
CA TYR A 287 -0.71 -16.78 6.67
C TYR A 287 -0.19 -15.36 6.91
N PHE A 288 -0.84 -14.55 7.73
CA PHE A 288 -0.54 -13.14 7.95
C PHE A 288 -0.53 -12.32 6.65
N PRO A 289 -1.70 -12.05 6.06
CA PRO A 289 -1.82 -11.27 4.84
C PRO A 289 -1.59 -9.77 5.12
N ILE A 290 -0.33 -9.35 5.14
CA ILE A 290 0.08 -7.95 5.38
C ILE A 290 -0.12 -7.10 4.12
N GLY A 291 0.03 -7.71 2.94
CA GLY A 291 -0.06 -7.02 1.66
C GLY A 291 -1.47 -6.60 1.29
N GLY A 292 -1.59 -5.50 0.55
CA GLY A 292 -2.85 -5.06 -0.02
C GLY A 292 -3.37 -6.01 -1.10
N LEU A 293 -4.68 -5.96 -1.33
CA LEU A 293 -5.35 -6.72 -2.37
C LEU A 293 -5.37 -5.95 -3.69
N LEU A 294 -5.50 -6.68 -4.79
CA LEU A 294 -5.74 -6.13 -6.12
C LEU A 294 -6.70 -7.04 -6.92
N PHE A 295 -7.45 -6.43 -7.84
CA PHE A 295 -8.26 -7.16 -8.80
C PHE A 295 -7.56 -7.28 -10.15
N ASP A 296 -7.77 -8.42 -10.83
CA ASP A 296 -7.54 -8.48 -12.27
C ASP A 296 -8.77 -8.02 -13.07
N ASP A 297 -8.64 -7.97 -14.40
CA ASP A 297 -9.73 -7.56 -15.30
C ASP A 297 -10.94 -8.52 -15.29
N ALA A 298 -10.77 -9.75 -14.79
CA ALA A 298 -11.83 -10.76 -14.66
C ALA A 298 -12.55 -10.68 -13.31
N GLY A 299 -12.08 -9.84 -12.38
CA GLY A 299 -12.63 -9.71 -11.04
C GLY A 299 -12.04 -10.67 -10.01
N ASN A 300 -10.98 -11.41 -10.36
CA ASN A 300 -10.28 -12.23 -9.38
C ASN A 300 -9.46 -11.35 -8.43
N LEU A 301 -9.43 -11.74 -7.17
CA LEU A 301 -8.74 -11.03 -6.10
C LEU A 301 -7.38 -11.68 -5.81
N TYR A 302 -6.33 -10.88 -5.75
CA TYR A 302 -4.96 -11.30 -5.48
C TYR A 302 -4.41 -10.60 -4.26
N GLY A 303 -3.65 -11.32 -3.46
CA GLY A 303 -2.94 -10.82 -2.29
C GLY A 303 -1.65 -11.58 -2.03
N THR A 304 -0.95 -11.20 -0.98
CA THR A 304 0.27 -11.87 -0.52
C THR A 304 0.19 -12.14 0.98
N THR A 305 0.73 -13.27 1.40
CA THR A 305 0.91 -13.61 2.81
C THR A 305 2.38 -13.47 3.21
N SER A 306 2.61 -13.30 4.50
CA SER A 306 3.93 -13.32 5.11
C SER A 306 3.98 -14.51 6.07
N THR A 307 5.13 -15.20 6.17
CA THR A 307 5.36 -16.20 7.20
C THR A 307 6.51 -15.74 8.08
N GLU A 308 6.35 -15.77 9.39
CA GLU A 308 7.44 -15.44 10.34
C GLU A 308 8.53 -16.52 10.44
N ASP A 309 8.35 -17.70 9.80
CA ASP A 309 9.33 -18.77 9.82
C ASP A 309 10.57 -18.39 9.01
N GLU A 310 11.71 -18.26 9.69
CA GLU A 310 13.04 -18.03 9.09
C GLU A 310 13.36 -19.11 8.04
N GLY A 311 13.05 -18.83 6.76
CA GLY A 311 13.36 -19.70 5.64
C GLY A 311 12.20 -20.07 4.71
N ARG A 312 10.96 -19.71 5.02
CA ARG A 312 9.84 -19.80 4.08
C ARG A 312 9.45 -18.39 3.64
N GLY A 313 9.60 -18.10 2.36
CA GLY A 313 9.14 -16.85 1.78
C GLY A 313 7.62 -16.75 1.82
N GLY A 314 7.07 -15.54 1.94
CA GLY A 314 5.64 -15.30 1.75
C GLY A 314 5.17 -15.77 0.37
N GLU A 315 3.93 -16.22 0.27
CA GLU A 315 3.34 -16.74 -0.96
C GLU A 315 2.29 -15.79 -1.52
N GLY A 316 2.13 -15.80 -2.82
CA GLY A 316 1.03 -15.12 -3.50
C GLY A 316 -0.25 -15.93 -3.37
N VAL A 317 -1.33 -15.31 -2.91
CA VAL A 317 -2.64 -15.94 -2.74
C VAL A 317 -3.59 -15.40 -3.80
N HIS A 318 -4.32 -16.31 -4.45
CA HIS A 318 -5.31 -16.01 -5.46
C HIS A 318 -6.69 -16.48 -4.99
N PHE A 319 -7.68 -15.61 -5.06
CA PHE A 319 -9.07 -15.90 -4.80
C PHE A 319 -9.87 -15.73 -6.10
N SER A 320 -10.43 -16.82 -6.63
CA SER A 320 -11.38 -16.75 -7.75
C SER A 320 -12.80 -16.59 -7.22
N SER A 321 -13.56 -15.68 -7.81
CA SER A 321 -15.00 -15.50 -7.58
C SER A 321 -15.82 -16.70 -8.03
#